data_e8bea96f04629ce830138e40aa29b879
#
_entry.id   e8bea96f04629ce830138e40aa29b879
#
_cell.length_a   1.000
_cell.length_b   1.000
_cell.length_c   1.000
_cell.angle_alpha   90.00
_cell.angle_beta   90.00
_cell.angle_gamma   90.00
#
_symmetry.space_group_name_H-M   'P 1'
#
loop_
_entity.id
_entity.type
_entity.pdbx_description
1 polymer ?
#
loop_
_entity_poly.entity_id
_entity_poly.type
_entity_poly.pdbx_seq_one_letter_code
_entity_poly.pdbx_strand_id
1 'polypeptide(L)'
;MYESRPQLSFSQIWNMCFGFMGIQFGFALQNANVSRIFETLGADYNNLAILWVAAPITGLIVQPIIGYFSDKTWNRLGRRRPYFLWGAIAASAALFIMPNSPTLWIAAGMLWIMDASINVSMEPFRAFVGDMLPKQQRGMGYAMQTFFIGVGAVVASALPWMMTNWLDVSNTAAPGVLPDSVKYAFYAGATIFFLAVSWTVFSTKEYSPEQLAAFEKAEQQESGYVAESVSTRTTAQYFKGGAIFTVIGLILSLVIMLNIEALDKNLFILAGMFLAFGICQLIASFMGSKNHVNNGFYEVIGDLFRMPTAMKQLALVQFFSWFAFFAMWIYMTSGVTSHHFNTSDTTSLTYNQGADWVGILYAVYNGTTVFAAMLIPILIKMTNLRVT
;
A
#
# COMPACT_ATOMS: atom_id res chain seq x y z
N MET A 1 -17.26 3.95 36.53
CA MET A 1 -15.83 4.04 36.17
C MET A 1 -15.69 3.33 34.82
N TYR A 2 -15.21 4.00 33.77
CA TYR A 2 -14.98 3.34 32.48
C TYR A 2 -13.75 2.45 32.61
N GLU A 3 -13.82 1.23 32.07
CA GLU A 3 -12.69 0.31 32.07
C GLU A 3 -11.59 0.83 31.14
N SER A 4 -10.32 0.79 31.57
CA SER A 4 -9.18 1.05 30.73
C SER A 4 -8.89 -0.16 29.83
N ARG A 5 -8.29 0.06 28.65
CA ARG A 5 -7.87 -1.05 27.78
C ARG A 5 -6.90 -1.96 28.54
N PRO A 6 -7.13 -3.30 28.52
CA PRO A 6 -6.21 -4.24 29.18
C PRO A 6 -4.87 -4.27 28.47
N GLN A 7 -3.80 -4.47 29.26
CA GLN A 7 -2.47 -4.69 28.71
C GLN A 7 -2.39 -6.07 28.07
N LEU A 8 -1.81 -6.15 26.87
CA LEU A 8 -1.55 -7.40 26.18
C LEU A 8 -0.16 -7.94 26.54
N SER A 9 -0.03 -9.26 26.61
CA SER A 9 1.27 -9.92 26.78
C SER A 9 2.11 -9.77 25.49
N PHE A 10 3.44 -9.98 25.62
CA PHE A 10 4.34 -9.95 24.46
C PHE A 10 3.91 -10.93 23.36
N SER A 11 3.50 -12.15 23.71
CA SER A 11 3.03 -13.14 22.74
C SER A 11 1.74 -12.72 22.02
N GLN A 12 0.84 -12.02 22.70
CA GLN A 12 -0.37 -11.48 22.07
C GLN A 12 -0.04 -10.35 21.09
N ILE A 13 0.90 -9.46 21.43
CA ILE A 13 1.38 -8.41 20.53
C ILE A 13 2.12 -9.03 19.34
N TRP A 14 2.95 -10.05 19.55
CA TRP A 14 3.62 -10.82 18.52
C TRP A 14 2.63 -11.41 17.52
N ASN A 15 1.65 -12.18 18.01
CA ASN A 15 0.63 -12.80 17.16
C ASN A 15 -0.21 -11.76 16.39
N MET A 16 -0.51 -10.64 17.03
CA MET A 16 -1.25 -9.54 16.43
C MET A 16 -0.47 -8.90 15.27
N CYS A 17 0.84 -8.75 15.39
CA CYS A 17 1.66 -8.08 14.38
C CYS A 17 2.22 -9.03 13.31
N PHE A 18 2.19 -10.33 13.52
CA PHE A 18 2.81 -11.33 12.65
C PHE A 18 2.32 -11.26 11.19
N GLY A 19 1.04 -10.99 10.98
CA GLY A 19 0.45 -10.87 9.66
C GLY A 19 1.04 -9.74 8.79
N PHE A 20 1.67 -8.72 9.41
CA PHE A 20 2.36 -7.68 8.64
C PHE A 20 3.53 -8.24 7.82
N MET A 21 4.20 -9.29 8.31
CA MET A 21 5.22 -9.99 7.54
C MET A 21 4.64 -10.53 6.23
N GLY A 22 3.49 -11.19 6.29
CA GLY A 22 2.82 -11.72 5.08
C GLY A 22 2.44 -10.62 4.10
N ILE A 23 1.81 -9.54 4.55
CA ILE A 23 1.46 -8.39 3.70
C ILE A 23 2.70 -7.83 3.02
N GLN A 24 3.81 -7.73 3.75
CA GLN A 24 5.05 -7.20 3.21
C GLN A 24 5.72 -8.13 2.19
N PHE A 25 5.51 -9.45 2.28
CA PHE A 25 5.91 -10.37 1.22
C PHE A 25 5.23 -10.03 -0.12
N GLY A 26 3.94 -9.71 -0.10
CA GLY A 26 3.23 -9.25 -1.30
C GLY A 26 3.85 -7.98 -1.89
N PHE A 27 4.01 -6.93 -1.10
CA PHE A 27 4.58 -5.67 -1.58
C PHE A 27 6.04 -5.80 -2.03
N ALA A 28 6.88 -6.53 -1.31
CA ALA A 28 8.29 -6.62 -1.65
C ALA A 28 8.53 -7.44 -2.92
N LEU A 29 7.79 -8.54 -3.12
CA LEU A 29 7.82 -9.29 -4.38
C LEU A 29 7.32 -8.45 -5.55
N GLN A 30 6.25 -7.70 -5.34
CA GLN A 30 5.72 -6.75 -6.33
C GLN A 30 6.79 -5.74 -6.72
N ASN A 31 7.32 -4.99 -5.77
CA ASN A 31 8.24 -3.90 -6.02
C ASN A 31 9.55 -4.36 -6.68
N ALA A 32 10.04 -5.55 -6.33
CA ALA A 32 11.29 -6.07 -6.86
C ALA A 32 11.14 -6.78 -8.23
N ASN A 33 9.96 -7.29 -8.58
CA ASN A 33 9.85 -8.22 -9.70
C ASN A 33 8.79 -7.87 -10.74
N VAL A 34 7.83 -6.97 -10.47
CA VAL A 34 6.73 -6.71 -11.42
C VAL A 34 7.24 -6.10 -12.72
N SER A 35 8.20 -5.19 -12.68
CA SER A 35 8.82 -4.67 -13.91
C SER A 35 9.51 -5.77 -14.71
N ARG A 36 10.25 -6.68 -14.04
CA ARG A 36 10.83 -7.88 -14.68
C ARG A 36 9.76 -8.73 -15.35
N ILE A 37 8.61 -8.97 -14.68
CA ILE A 37 7.48 -9.71 -15.25
C ILE A 37 6.97 -9.03 -16.51
N PHE A 38 6.75 -7.73 -16.46
CA PHE A 38 6.24 -6.96 -17.59
C PHE A 38 7.22 -6.96 -18.78
N GLU A 39 8.52 -6.73 -18.53
CA GLU A 39 9.55 -6.79 -19.55
C GLU A 39 9.66 -8.17 -20.21
N THR A 40 9.60 -9.24 -19.41
CA THR A 40 9.60 -10.63 -19.91
C THR A 40 8.40 -10.91 -20.79
N LEU A 41 7.23 -10.31 -20.50
CA LEU A 41 6.01 -10.42 -21.28
C LEU A 41 5.93 -9.41 -22.45
N GLY A 42 7.03 -8.71 -22.74
CA GLY A 42 7.15 -7.82 -23.90
C GLY A 42 6.72 -6.37 -23.67
N ALA A 43 6.74 -5.88 -22.44
CA ALA A 43 6.50 -4.47 -22.20
C ALA A 43 7.70 -3.63 -22.63
N ASP A 44 7.45 -2.57 -23.40
CA ASP A 44 8.43 -1.55 -23.69
C ASP A 44 8.71 -0.70 -22.45
N TYR A 45 9.94 -0.25 -22.30
CA TYR A 45 10.38 0.66 -21.23
C TYR A 45 9.45 1.89 -21.06
N ASN A 46 9.02 2.49 -22.16
CA ASN A 46 8.13 3.65 -22.16
C ASN A 46 6.72 3.36 -21.63
N ASN A 47 6.30 2.10 -21.62
CA ASN A 47 4.98 1.67 -21.18
C ASN A 47 4.95 1.17 -19.73
N LEU A 48 6.10 1.00 -19.08
CA LEU A 48 6.15 0.49 -17.69
C LEU A 48 5.37 1.38 -16.74
N ALA A 49 5.50 2.71 -16.85
CA ALA A 49 4.82 3.63 -15.93
C ALA A 49 3.30 3.49 -15.97
N ILE A 50 2.68 3.28 -17.14
CA ILE A 50 1.22 3.11 -17.25
C ILE A 50 0.77 1.76 -16.67
N LEU A 51 1.57 0.72 -16.79
CA LEU A 51 1.27 -0.59 -16.22
C LEU A 51 1.31 -0.55 -14.69
N TRP A 52 2.17 0.31 -14.12
CA TRP A 52 2.29 0.51 -12.67
C TRP A 52 1.25 1.47 -12.07
N VAL A 53 0.41 2.09 -12.88
CA VAL A 53 -0.60 3.05 -12.39
C VAL A 53 -1.63 2.41 -11.44
N ALA A 54 -1.72 1.09 -11.44
CA ALA A 54 -2.56 0.31 -10.53
C ALA A 54 -2.31 0.69 -9.07
N ALA A 55 -1.04 0.72 -8.64
CA ALA A 55 -0.66 0.92 -7.24
C ALA A 55 -1.16 2.27 -6.65
N PRO A 56 -0.88 3.45 -7.25
CA PRO A 56 -1.40 4.71 -6.72
C PRO A 56 -2.92 4.83 -6.81
N ILE A 57 -3.56 4.30 -7.84
CA ILE A 57 -5.02 4.40 -8.00
C ILE A 57 -5.73 3.50 -6.99
N THR A 58 -5.30 2.26 -6.81
CA THR A 58 -5.89 1.37 -5.81
C THR A 58 -5.69 1.91 -4.40
N GLY A 59 -4.51 2.42 -4.08
CA GLY A 59 -4.24 3.08 -2.80
C GLY A 59 -5.19 4.26 -2.54
N LEU A 60 -5.36 5.12 -3.52
CA LEU A 60 -6.24 6.29 -3.41
C LEU A 60 -7.71 5.94 -3.24
N ILE A 61 -8.19 4.89 -3.92
CA ILE A 61 -9.62 4.52 -3.94
C ILE A 61 -9.94 3.48 -2.86
N VAL A 62 -9.15 2.41 -2.78
CA VAL A 62 -9.49 1.26 -1.93
C VAL A 62 -9.28 1.58 -0.45
N GLN A 63 -8.20 2.28 -0.08
CA GLN A 63 -7.92 2.55 1.33
C GLN A 63 -9.03 3.32 2.04
N PRO A 64 -9.54 4.46 1.54
CA PRO A 64 -10.63 5.19 2.20
C PRO A 64 -11.94 4.39 2.27
N ILE A 65 -12.26 3.65 1.20
CA ILE A 65 -13.46 2.81 1.15
C ILE A 65 -13.39 1.70 2.19
N ILE A 66 -12.28 0.98 2.23
CA ILE A 66 -12.09 -0.13 3.17
C ILE A 66 -11.95 0.38 4.61
N GLY A 67 -11.28 1.51 4.83
CA GLY A 67 -11.26 2.19 6.12
C GLY A 67 -12.68 2.43 6.64
N TYR A 68 -13.50 3.09 5.83
CA TYR A 68 -14.91 3.35 6.17
C TYR A 68 -15.71 2.08 6.49
N PHE A 69 -15.66 1.06 5.61
CA PHE A 69 -16.42 -0.16 5.82
C PHE A 69 -15.89 -0.97 7.01
N SER A 70 -14.58 -1.09 7.17
CA SER A 70 -13.99 -1.82 8.28
C SER A 70 -14.32 -1.19 9.64
N ASP A 71 -14.55 0.12 9.69
CA ASP A 71 -14.96 0.81 10.90
C ASP A 71 -16.41 0.50 11.32
N LYS A 72 -17.28 0.18 10.37
CA LYS A 72 -18.71 -0.08 10.60
C LYS A 72 -19.10 -1.56 10.62
N THR A 73 -18.21 -2.43 10.21
CA THR A 73 -18.44 -3.89 10.19
C THR A 73 -18.33 -4.48 11.59
N TRP A 74 -19.21 -5.42 11.91
CA TRP A 74 -19.09 -6.31 13.07
C TRP A 74 -19.73 -7.65 12.73
N ASN A 75 -18.93 -8.73 12.79
CA ASN A 75 -19.41 -10.09 12.53
C ASN A 75 -18.70 -11.12 13.45
N ARG A 76 -18.89 -12.41 13.19
CA ARG A 76 -18.30 -13.49 14.00
C ARG A 76 -16.77 -13.48 14.06
N LEU A 77 -16.11 -12.97 13.03
CA LEU A 77 -14.66 -12.82 13.01
C LEU A 77 -14.19 -11.53 13.69
N GLY A 78 -15.08 -10.57 13.90
CA GLY A 78 -14.77 -9.27 14.45
C GLY A 78 -15.06 -8.12 13.48
N ARG A 79 -14.40 -6.98 13.68
CA ARG A 79 -14.57 -5.75 12.91
C ARG A 79 -13.61 -5.69 11.71
N ARG A 80 -12.30 -5.86 11.96
CA ARG A 80 -11.24 -5.67 10.98
C ARG A 80 -10.70 -6.98 10.39
N ARG A 81 -10.71 -8.07 11.18
CA ARG A 81 -10.16 -9.38 10.78
C ARG A 81 -10.78 -9.98 9.51
N PRO A 82 -12.09 -9.81 9.21
CA PRO A 82 -12.65 -10.27 7.95
C PRO A 82 -11.95 -9.69 6.73
N TYR A 83 -11.61 -8.39 6.79
CA TYR A 83 -10.89 -7.71 5.69
C TYR A 83 -9.47 -8.22 5.53
N PHE A 84 -8.75 -8.51 6.65
CA PHE A 84 -7.44 -9.14 6.58
C PHE A 84 -7.50 -10.44 5.80
N LEU A 85 -8.46 -11.30 6.17
CA LEU A 85 -8.57 -12.64 5.60
C LEU A 85 -8.94 -12.59 4.12
N TRP A 86 -9.99 -11.85 3.76
CA TRP A 86 -10.41 -11.75 2.37
C TRP A 86 -9.38 -11.07 1.49
N GLY A 87 -8.74 -10.01 1.98
CA GLY A 87 -7.63 -9.38 1.30
C GLY A 87 -6.46 -10.34 1.10
N ALA A 88 -6.09 -11.12 2.12
CA ALA A 88 -5.02 -12.11 2.02
C ALA A 88 -5.35 -13.23 1.04
N ILE A 89 -6.59 -13.75 1.02
CA ILE A 89 -7.02 -14.78 0.07
C ILE A 89 -6.89 -14.25 -1.37
N ALA A 90 -7.43 -13.07 -1.64
CA ALA A 90 -7.43 -12.50 -2.98
C ALA A 90 -6.01 -12.10 -3.45
N ALA A 91 -5.19 -11.50 -2.56
CA ALA A 91 -3.80 -11.14 -2.86
C ALA A 91 -2.94 -12.39 -3.10
N SER A 92 -3.09 -13.43 -2.28
CA SER A 92 -2.37 -14.69 -2.47
C SER A 92 -2.76 -15.37 -3.78
N ALA A 93 -4.03 -15.38 -4.13
CA ALA A 93 -4.49 -15.89 -5.42
C ALA A 93 -3.87 -15.11 -6.60
N ALA A 94 -3.84 -13.77 -6.52
CA ALA A 94 -3.22 -12.93 -7.53
C ALA A 94 -1.70 -13.18 -7.65
N LEU A 95 -0.99 -13.37 -6.52
CA LEU A 95 0.42 -13.72 -6.49
C LEU A 95 0.69 -15.10 -7.14
N PHE A 96 -0.21 -16.08 -7.00
CA PHE A 96 -0.09 -17.38 -7.69
C PHE A 96 -0.32 -17.25 -9.19
N ILE A 97 -1.28 -16.45 -9.62
CA ILE A 97 -1.69 -16.34 -11.02
C ILE A 97 -0.71 -15.46 -11.81
N MET A 98 -0.24 -14.36 -11.23
CA MET A 98 0.56 -13.35 -11.91
C MET A 98 1.79 -13.88 -12.63
N PRO A 99 2.66 -14.73 -12.04
CA PRO A 99 3.84 -15.24 -12.72
C PRO A 99 3.52 -16.30 -13.81
N ASN A 100 2.28 -16.75 -13.91
CA ASN A 100 1.80 -17.66 -14.94
C ASN A 100 0.96 -16.94 -16.01
N SER A 101 0.96 -15.62 -16.02
CA SER A 101 0.16 -14.85 -16.97
C SER A 101 0.64 -15.08 -18.40
N PRO A 102 -0.24 -15.50 -19.33
CA PRO A 102 0.16 -15.77 -20.70
C PRO A 102 0.38 -14.51 -21.53
N THR A 103 -0.07 -13.35 -21.06
CA THR A 103 0.06 -12.07 -21.76
C THR A 103 0.31 -10.93 -20.78
N LEU A 104 0.91 -9.86 -21.28
CA LEU A 104 1.19 -8.64 -20.54
C LEU A 104 -0.09 -8.04 -19.88
N TRP A 105 -1.21 -8.03 -20.61
CA TRP A 105 -2.45 -7.44 -20.10
C TRP A 105 -3.08 -8.24 -18.96
N ILE A 106 -2.90 -9.56 -18.95
CA ILE A 106 -3.34 -10.40 -17.82
C ILE A 106 -2.46 -10.13 -16.61
N ALA A 107 -1.14 -10.03 -16.79
CA ALA A 107 -0.24 -9.68 -15.71
C ALA A 107 -0.54 -8.28 -15.12
N ALA A 108 -0.83 -7.30 -15.98
CA ALA A 108 -1.25 -5.97 -15.55
C ALA A 108 -2.58 -6.02 -14.77
N GLY A 109 -3.57 -6.78 -15.25
CA GLY A 109 -4.82 -7.02 -14.53
C GLY A 109 -4.62 -7.70 -13.17
N MET A 110 -3.70 -8.66 -13.09
CA MET A 110 -3.33 -9.28 -11.80
C MET A 110 -2.67 -8.30 -10.85
N LEU A 111 -1.88 -7.34 -11.35
CA LEU A 111 -1.32 -6.27 -10.52
C LEU A 111 -2.44 -5.42 -9.89
N TRP A 112 -3.47 -5.04 -10.65
CA TRP A 112 -4.63 -4.32 -10.11
C TRP A 112 -5.34 -5.10 -9.01
N ILE A 113 -5.58 -6.39 -9.22
CA ILE A 113 -6.24 -7.26 -8.23
C ILE A 113 -5.36 -7.41 -7.00
N MET A 114 -4.07 -7.65 -7.18
CA MET A 114 -3.10 -7.82 -6.10
C MET A 114 -3.00 -6.56 -5.24
N ASP A 115 -2.78 -5.41 -5.86
CA ASP A 115 -2.69 -4.13 -5.16
C ASP A 115 -3.97 -3.78 -4.39
N ALA A 116 -5.13 -3.90 -5.04
CA ALA A 116 -6.41 -3.68 -4.37
C ALA A 116 -6.57 -4.61 -3.16
N SER A 117 -6.26 -5.90 -3.32
CA SER A 117 -6.40 -6.91 -2.27
C SER A 117 -5.42 -6.72 -1.12
N ILE A 118 -4.17 -6.31 -1.41
CA ILE A 118 -3.19 -5.96 -0.38
C ILE A 118 -3.70 -4.74 0.42
N ASN A 119 -4.23 -3.72 -0.24
CA ASN A 119 -4.80 -2.54 0.44
C ASN A 119 -6.03 -2.90 1.29
N VAL A 120 -6.89 -3.82 0.82
CA VAL A 120 -8.02 -4.36 1.60
C VAL A 120 -7.55 -5.01 2.90
N SER A 121 -6.42 -5.72 2.87
CA SER A 121 -5.83 -6.33 4.06
C SER A 121 -5.10 -5.31 4.95
N MET A 122 -4.26 -4.46 4.34
CA MET A 122 -3.31 -3.61 5.05
C MET A 122 -3.96 -2.47 5.83
N GLU A 123 -4.96 -1.79 5.25
CA GLU A 123 -5.53 -0.58 5.86
C GLU A 123 -6.22 -0.88 7.21
N PRO A 124 -7.15 -1.85 7.31
CA PRO A 124 -7.72 -2.21 8.59
C PRO A 124 -6.68 -2.79 9.56
N PHE A 125 -5.62 -3.44 9.04
CA PHE A 125 -4.58 -4.03 9.85
C PHE A 125 -3.75 -2.97 10.59
N ARG A 126 -3.45 -1.83 9.95
CA ARG A 126 -2.77 -0.70 10.60
C ARG A 126 -3.59 -0.14 11.76
N ALA A 127 -4.89 0.06 11.54
CA ALA A 127 -5.78 0.57 12.57
C ALA A 127 -5.99 -0.43 13.72
N PHE A 128 -5.93 -1.75 13.44
CA PHE A 128 -6.08 -2.82 14.43
C PHE A 128 -5.09 -2.71 15.59
N VAL A 129 -3.83 -2.37 15.32
CA VAL A 129 -2.82 -2.17 16.38
C VAL A 129 -3.22 -1.04 17.32
N GLY A 130 -3.73 0.06 16.80
CA GLY A 130 -4.22 1.18 17.59
C GLY A 130 -5.48 0.86 18.41
N ASP A 131 -6.39 0.05 17.84
CA ASP A 131 -7.64 -0.36 18.48
C ASP A 131 -7.40 -1.33 19.66
N MET A 132 -6.41 -2.20 19.52
CA MET A 132 -6.15 -3.27 20.48
C MET A 132 -5.28 -2.83 21.66
N LEU A 133 -4.35 -1.90 21.46
CA LEU A 133 -3.34 -1.56 22.45
C LEU A 133 -3.67 -0.33 23.29
N PRO A 134 -3.47 -0.37 24.63
CA PRO A 134 -3.50 0.82 25.45
C PRO A 134 -2.34 1.77 25.07
N LYS A 135 -2.48 3.07 25.38
CA LYS A 135 -1.51 4.12 25.00
C LYS A 135 -0.06 3.76 25.33
N GLN A 136 0.17 3.14 26.50
CA GLN A 136 1.48 2.74 27.01
C GLN A 136 2.17 1.66 26.14
N GLN A 137 1.39 0.80 25.48
CA GLN A 137 1.90 -0.30 24.66
C GLN A 137 1.88 -0.02 23.16
N ARG A 138 1.27 1.09 22.69
CA ARG A 138 1.21 1.42 21.25
C ARG A 138 2.60 1.53 20.63
N GLY A 139 3.56 2.11 21.34
CA GLY A 139 4.96 2.20 20.89
C GLY A 139 5.58 0.82 20.62
N MET A 140 5.37 -0.15 21.53
CA MET A 140 5.82 -1.52 21.34
C MET A 140 5.09 -2.19 20.14
N GLY A 141 3.78 -2.00 20.03
CA GLY A 141 3.00 -2.54 18.91
C GLY A 141 3.50 -2.05 17.55
N TYR A 142 3.73 -0.75 17.39
CA TYR A 142 4.26 -0.19 16.15
C TYR A 142 5.71 -0.61 15.88
N ALA A 143 6.54 -0.75 16.91
CA ALA A 143 7.89 -1.28 16.75
C ALA A 143 7.87 -2.73 16.27
N MET A 144 6.99 -3.57 16.84
CA MET A 144 6.81 -4.96 16.41
C MET A 144 6.26 -5.06 14.99
N GLN A 145 5.33 -4.18 14.63
CA GLN A 145 4.84 -4.05 13.26
C GLN A 145 5.98 -3.74 12.29
N THR A 146 6.80 -2.74 12.61
CA THR A 146 7.96 -2.33 11.78
C THR A 146 8.97 -3.47 11.64
N PHE A 147 9.21 -4.22 12.71
CA PHE A 147 10.07 -5.41 12.69
C PHE A 147 9.58 -6.45 11.68
N PHE A 148 8.31 -6.84 11.74
CA PHE A 148 7.74 -7.82 10.80
C PHE A 148 7.70 -7.33 9.37
N ILE A 149 7.40 -6.04 9.16
CA ILE A 149 7.48 -5.39 7.84
C ILE A 149 8.90 -5.52 7.29
N GLY A 150 9.92 -5.18 8.10
CA GLY A 150 11.32 -5.24 7.69
C GLY A 150 11.80 -6.64 7.36
N VAL A 151 11.52 -7.61 8.24
CA VAL A 151 11.88 -9.02 7.99
C VAL A 151 11.20 -9.54 6.73
N GLY A 152 9.90 -9.29 6.56
CA GLY A 152 9.15 -9.69 5.38
C GLY A 152 9.72 -9.08 4.11
N ALA A 153 10.03 -7.77 4.13
CA ALA A 153 10.57 -7.07 2.98
C ALA A 153 11.96 -7.57 2.55
N VAL A 154 12.86 -7.80 3.50
CA VAL A 154 14.22 -8.31 3.23
C VAL A 154 14.15 -9.70 2.60
N VAL A 155 13.44 -10.62 3.22
CA VAL A 155 13.36 -12.01 2.75
C VAL A 155 12.66 -12.09 1.40
N ALA A 156 11.50 -11.42 1.26
CA ALA A 156 10.73 -11.48 0.03
C ALA A 156 11.47 -10.86 -1.17
N SER A 157 12.17 -9.75 -0.97
CA SER A 157 12.97 -9.13 -2.04
C SER A 157 14.09 -10.03 -2.54
N ALA A 158 14.74 -10.76 -1.64
CA ALA A 158 15.84 -11.68 -1.98
C ALA A 158 15.37 -13.05 -2.49
N LEU A 159 14.07 -13.39 -2.42
CA LEU A 159 13.56 -14.73 -2.70
C LEU A 159 13.96 -15.29 -4.06
N PRO A 160 13.82 -14.59 -5.22
CA PRO A 160 14.25 -15.13 -6.51
C PRO A 160 15.73 -15.47 -6.54
N TRP A 161 16.56 -14.61 -5.97
CA TRP A 161 18.00 -14.86 -5.83
C TRP A 161 18.28 -16.07 -4.93
N MET A 162 17.58 -16.22 -3.81
CA MET A 162 17.69 -17.38 -2.91
C MET A 162 17.30 -18.69 -3.63
N MET A 163 16.20 -18.66 -4.42
CA MET A 163 15.77 -19.81 -5.22
C MET A 163 16.86 -20.25 -6.19
N THR A 164 17.49 -19.29 -6.87
CA THR A 164 18.56 -19.59 -7.82
C THR A 164 19.84 -20.07 -7.13
N ASN A 165 20.32 -19.38 -6.10
CA ASN A 165 21.66 -19.59 -5.57
C ASN A 165 21.72 -20.59 -4.40
N TRP A 166 20.62 -20.84 -3.70
CA TRP A 166 20.57 -21.78 -2.58
C TRP A 166 19.87 -23.08 -2.93
N LEU A 167 18.91 -23.03 -3.87
CA LEU A 167 18.06 -24.18 -4.23
C LEU A 167 18.27 -24.65 -5.66
N ASP A 168 19.24 -24.08 -6.40
CA ASP A 168 19.58 -24.40 -7.78
C ASP A 168 18.39 -24.37 -8.76
N VAL A 169 17.40 -23.50 -8.49
CA VAL A 169 16.23 -23.33 -9.35
C VAL A 169 16.63 -22.52 -10.60
N SER A 170 16.15 -22.95 -11.77
CA SER A 170 16.45 -22.29 -13.05
C SER A 170 16.08 -20.81 -13.04
N ASN A 171 17.02 -19.96 -13.44
CA ASN A 171 16.85 -18.51 -13.58
C ASN A 171 16.69 -18.06 -15.04
N THR A 172 16.58 -18.98 -15.98
CA THR A 172 16.32 -18.70 -17.40
C THR A 172 15.10 -19.46 -17.89
N ALA A 173 14.43 -18.90 -18.89
CA ALA A 173 13.24 -19.50 -19.50
C ALA A 173 13.17 -19.14 -20.99
N ALA A 174 12.23 -19.76 -21.72
CA ALA A 174 11.93 -19.42 -23.10
C ALA A 174 11.35 -17.99 -23.21
N PRO A 175 11.43 -17.35 -24.39
CA PRO A 175 10.87 -16.03 -24.61
C PRO A 175 9.40 -15.95 -24.19
N GLY A 176 9.03 -14.88 -23.47
CA GLY A 176 7.66 -14.69 -22.96
C GLY A 176 7.27 -15.56 -21.77
N VAL A 177 8.21 -16.34 -21.21
CA VAL A 177 8.00 -17.19 -20.03
C VAL A 177 8.90 -16.73 -18.90
N LEU A 178 8.35 -16.62 -17.69
CA LEU A 178 9.13 -16.26 -16.51
C LEU A 178 9.99 -17.44 -16.02
N PRO A 179 11.22 -17.17 -15.54
CA PRO A 179 12.05 -18.20 -14.89
C PRO A 179 11.34 -18.83 -13.68
N ASP A 180 11.63 -20.11 -13.45
CA ASP A 180 11.04 -20.86 -12.33
C ASP A 180 11.44 -20.28 -10.97
N SER A 181 12.64 -19.68 -10.86
CA SER A 181 13.06 -18.96 -9.64
C SER A 181 12.09 -17.85 -9.25
N VAL A 182 11.57 -17.10 -10.21
CA VAL A 182 10.58 -16.06 -9.98
C VAL A 182 9.22 -16.66 -9.64
N LYS A 183 8.76 -17.67 -10.40
CA LYS A 183 7.48 -18.33 -10.14
C LYS A 183 7.42 -18.91 -8.74
N TYR A 184 8.44 -19.67 -8.34
CA TYR A 184 8.48 -20.29 -7.00
C TYR A 184 8.62 -19.25 -5.88
N ALA A 185 9.33 -18.14 -6.12
CA ALA A 185 9.37 -17.03 -5.18
C ALA A 185 7.97 -16.43 -4.95
N PHE A 186 7.19 -16.25 -6.01
CA PHE A 186 5.80 -15.77 -5.90
C PHE A 186 4.89 -16.78 -5.22
N TYR A 187 5.02 -18.08 -5.51
CA TYR A 187 4.24 -19.14 -4.83
C TYR A 187 4.57 -19.22 -3.33
N ALA A 188 5.85 -19.16 -2.98
CA ALA A 188 6.27 -19.11 -1.58
C ALA A 188 5.74 -17.85 -0.89
N GLY A 189 5.87 -16.69 -1.54
CA GLY A 189 5.35 -15.43 -1.02
C GLY A 189 3.83 -15.44 -0.82
N ALA A 190 3.07 -15.97 -1.78
CA ALA A 190 1.63 -16.14 -1.68
C ALA A 190 1.24 -17.03 -0.49
N THR A 191 1.95 -18.14 -0.32
CA THR A 191 1.73 -19.09 0.79
C THR A 191 2.03 -18.44 2.14
N ILE A 192 3.18 -17.76 2.25
CA ILE A 192 3.59 -17.05 3.47
C ILE A 192 2.59 -15.93 3.79
N PHE A 193 2.15 -15.16 2.79
CA PHE A 193 1.16 -14.12 2.96
C PHE A 193 -0.13 -14.69 3.57
N PHE A 194 -0.68 -15.69 2.93
CA PHE A 194 -1.92 -16.32 3.40
C PHE A 194 -1.79 -16.89 4.81
N LEU A 195 -0.72 -17.64 5.08
CA LEU A 195 -0.51 -18.29 6.38
C LEU A 195 -0.25 -17.27 7.49
N ALA A 196 0.56 -16.25 7.26
CA ALA A 196 0.88 -15.25 8.27
C ALA A 196 -0.34 -14.41 8.66
N VAL A 197 -1.12 -13.96 7.68
CA VAL A 197 -2.36 -13.22 7.95
C VAL A 197 -3.40 -14.12 8.61
N SER A 198 -3.57 -15.35 8.14
CA SER A 198 -4.47 -16.33 8.76
C SER A 198 -4.10 -16.60 10.21
N TRP A 199 -2.80 -16.75 10.51
CA TRP A 199 -2.32 -16.89 11.89
C TRP A 199 -2.80 -15.73 12.76
N THR A 200 -2.60 -14.48 12.33
CA THR A 200 -3.07 -13.31 13.08
C THR A 200 -4.58 -13.32 13.24
N VAL A 201 -5.34 -13.63 12.19
CA VAL A 201 -6.81 -13.65 12.23
C VAL A 201 -7.32 -14.65 13.26
N PHE A 202 -6.75 -15.85 13.32
CA PHE A 202 -7.24 -16.92 14.20
C PHE A 202 -6.63 -16.90 15.59
N SER A 203 -5.44 -16.31 15.78
CA SER A 203 -4.78 -16.21 17.09
C SER A 203 -5.17 -14.97 17.90
N THR A 204 -5.91 -14.02 17.32
CA THR A 204 -6.32 -12.78 17.97
C THR A 204 -7.83 -12.69 18.13
N LYS A 205 -8.28 -11.85 19.07
CA LYS A 205 -9.70 -11.50 19.24
C LYS A 205 -9.83 -9.99 19.31
N GLU A 206 -10.89 -9.45 18.72
CA GLU A 206 -11.18 -8.01 18.77
C GLU A 206 -12.14 -7.68 19.91
N TYR A 207 -12.05 -6.44 20.39
CA TYR A 207 -13.03 -5.87 21.31
C TYR A 207 -14.32 -5.53 20.57
N SER A 208 -15.45 -5.68 21.27
CA SER A 208 -16.74 -5.27 20.69
C SER A 208 -16.80 -3.75 20.46
N PRO A 209 -17.65 -3.26 19.56
CA PRO A 209 -17.84 -1.83 19.34
C PRO A 209 -18.20 -1.06 20.62
N GLU A 210 -18.97 -1.69 21.52
CA GLU A 210 -19.36 -1.11 22.80
C GLU A 210 -18.15 -0.98 23.74
N GLN A 211 -17.28 -2.02 23.78
CA GLN A 211 -16.05 -1.99 24.57
C GLN A 211 -15.08 -0.92 24.05
N LEU A 212 -14.90 -0.82 22.72
CA LEU A 212 -14.03 0.20 22.11
C LEU A 212 -14.54 1.61 22.45
N ALA A 213 -15.86 1.86 22.31
CA ALA A 213 -16.46 3.14 22.68
C ALA A 213 -16.29 3.48 24.17
N ALA A 214 -16.36 2.47 25.06
CA ALA A 214 -16.10 2.66 26.48
C ALA A 214 -14.64 3.02 26.77
N PHE A 215 -13.70 2.34 26.13
CA PHE A 215 -12.25 2.64 26.24
C PHE A 215 -11.92 4.04 25.72
N GLU A 216 -12.47 4.45 24.57
CA GLU A 216 -12.24 5.77 24.01
C GLU A 216 -12.77 6.88 24.94
N LYS A 217 -13.93 6.70 25.55
CA LYS A 217 -14.46 7.64 26.54
C LYS A 217 -13.56 7.74 27.77
N ALA A 218 -13.03 6.62 28.26
CA ALA A 218 -12.09 6.61 29.37
C ALA A 218 -10.80 7.37 29.02
N GLU A 219 -10.22 7.09 27.85
CA GLU A 219 -9.01 7.75 27.36
C GLU A 219 -9.20 9.26 27.11
N GLN A 220 -10.37 9.69 26.66
CA GLN A 220 -10.71 11.12 26.50
C GLN A 220 -10.81 11.83 27.85
N GLN A 221 -11.44 11.21 28.84
CA GLN A 221 -11.57 11.78 30.19
C GLN A 221 -10.19 11.93 30.88
N GLU A 222 -9.32 10.94 30.73
CA GLU A 222 -7.96 10.99 31.30
C GLU A 222 -7.08 12.05 30.65
N SER A 223 -7.21 12.25 29.33
CA SER A 223 -6.33 13.13 28.57
C SER A 223 -6.76 14.60 28.59
N GLY A 224 -7.99 14.91 28.98
CA GLY A 224 -8.58 16.26 28.86
C GLY A 224 -8.59 16.77 27.41
N TYR A 225 -8.29 15.93 26.44
CA TYR A 225 -8.22 16.31 25.01
C TYR A 225 -9.61 16.54 24.48
N VAL A 226 -9.92 17.80 24.21
CA VAL A 226 -11.09 18.18 23.41
C VAL A 226 -10.69 18.07 21.94
N ALA A 227 -11.32 17.18 21.21
CA ALA A 227 -11.08 17.07 19.77
C ALA A 227 -11.28 18.43 19.11
N GLU A 228 -10.27 18.93 18.40
CA GLU A 228 -10.42 20.16 17.61
C GLU A 228 -11.66 19.99 16.70
N SER A 229 -12.57 20.96 16.76
CA SER A 229 -13.70 21.00 15.85
C SER A 229 -13.19 21.30 14.44
N VAL A 230 -12.95 20.24 13.68
CA VAL A 230 -12.52 20.39 12.28
C VAL A 230 -13.73 20.89 11.48
N SER A 231 -13.60 22.09 10.89
CA SER A 231 -14.67 22.70 10.12
C SER A 231 -15.07 21.82 8.93
N THR A 232 -16.36 21.49 8.84
CA THR A 232 -16.91 20.77 7.69
C THR A 232 -17.01 21.73 6.50
N ARG A 233 -16.66 21.26 5.31
CA ARG A 233 -16.87 22.02 4.07
C ARG A 233 -18.36 22.27 3.81
N THR A 234 -18.68 23.47 3.37
CA THR A 234 -20.02 23.81 2.90
C THR A 234 -20.28 23.28 1.49
N THR A 235 -21.55 23.10 1.13
CA THR A 235 -21.97 22.71 -0.22
C THR A 235 -21.37 23.61 -1.31
N ALA A 236 -21.33 24.93 -1.06
CA ALA A 236 -20.71 25.90 -1.98
C ALA A 236 -19.19 25.71 -2.16
N GLN A 237 -18.50 25.32 -1.10
CA GLN A 237 -17.05 25.02 -1.18
C GLN A 237 -16.77 23.74 -1.96
N TYR A 238 -17.61 22.71 -1.84
CA TYR A 238 -17.56 21.51 -2.68
C TYR A 238 -17.81 21.85 -4.14
N PHE A 239 -18.82 22.67 -4.44
CA PHE A 239 -19.12 23.11 -5.81
C PHE A 239 -17.93 23.86 -6.43
N LYS A 240 -17.41 24.87 -5.71
CA LYS A 240 -16.26 25.66 -6.19
C LYS A 240 -15.02 24.78 -6.45
N GLY A 241 -14.68 23.90 -5.51
CA GLY A 241 -13.55 22.98 -5.66
C GLY A 241 -13.79 22.02 -6.84
N GLY A 242 -14.98 21.42 -6.92
CA GLY A 242 -15.36 20.52 -7.99
C GLY A 242 -15.27 21.17 -9.37
N ALA A 243 -15.80 22.38 -9.52
CA ALA A 243 -15.73 23.15 -10.77
C ALA A 243 -14.27 23.44 -11.17
N ILE A 244 -13.43 23.88 -10.23
CA ILE A 244 -12.01 24.19 -10.49
C ILE A 244 -11.28 22.93 -11.00
N PHE A 245 -11.38 21.81 -10.29
CA PHE A 245 -10.68 20.58 -10.68
C PHE A 245 -11.21 19.99 -11.98
N THR A 246 -12.53 20.05 -12.24
CA THR A 246 -13.12 19.63 -13.51
C THR A 246 -12.60 20.49 -14.67
N VAL A 247 -12.57 21.82 -14.52
CA VAL A 247 -12.05 22.72 -15.55
C VAL A 247 -10.57 22.47 -15.81
N ILE A 248 -9.76 22.30 -14.76
CA ILE A 248 -8.33 21.95 -14.92
C ILE A 248 -8.18 20.65 -15.70
N GLY A 249 -8.93 19.61 -15.34
CA GLY A 249 -8.86 18.31 -16.03
C GLY A 249 -9.30 18.41 -17.50
N LEU A 250 -10.33 19.19 -17.82
CA LEU A 250 -10.77 19.45 -19.20
C LEU A 250 -9.73 20.22 -20.00
N ILE A 251 -9.13 21.27 -19.42
CA ILE A 251 -8.08 22.06 -20.10
C ILE A 251 -6.86 21.16 -20.36
N LEU A 252 -6.42 20.39 -19.37
CA LEU A 252 -5.31 19.45 -19.54
C LEU A 252 -5.61 18.43 -20.65
N SER A 253 -6.80 17.83 -20.65
CA SER A 253 -7.22 16.89 -21.70
C SER A 253 -7.20 17.54 -23.09
N LEU A 254 -7.68 18.78 -23.19
CA LEU A 254 -7.68 19.53 -24.45
C LEU A 254 -6.24 19.85 -24.91
N VAL A 255 -5.38 20.32 -24.02
CA VAL A 255 -3.97 20.61 -24.31
C VAL A 255 -3.25 19.35 -24.83
N ILE A 256 -3.44 18.20 -24.15
CA ILE A 256 -2.84 16.93 -24.57
C ILE A 256 -3.39 16.52 -25.95
N MET A 257 -4.69 16.63 -26.17
CA MET A 257 -5.33 16.28 -27.43
C MET A 257 -4.82 17.14 -28.62
N LEU A 258 -4.63 18.44 -28.38
CA LEU A 258 -4.13 19.37 -29.39
C LEU A 258 -2.63 19.20 -29.68
N ASN A 259 -1.88 18.57 -28.77
CA ASN A 259 -0.43 18.36 -28.87
C ASN A 259 -0.07 16.87 -28.77
N ILE A 260 -0.90 15.99 -29.27
CA ILE A 260 -0.79 14.54 -29.11
C ILE A 260 0.48 13.93 -29.72
N GLU A 261 1.09 14.61 -30.69
CA GLU A 261 2.37 14.21 -31.28
C GLU A 261 3.59 14.64 -30.45
N ALA A 262 3.44 15.70 -29.65
CA ALA A 262 4.52 16.26 -28.84
C ALA A 262 4.45 15.84 -27.36
N LEU A 263 3.28 15.48 -26.86
CA LEU A 263 3.04 15.12 -25.47
C LEU A 263 2.77 13.62 -25.31
N ASP A 264 3.25 13.07 -24.21
CA ASP A 264 2.98 11.67 -23.87
C ASP A 264 1.49 11.45 -23.58
N LYS A 265 0.89 10.46 -24.23
CA LYS A 265 -0.52 10.08 -24.07
C LYS A 265 -0.84 9.65 -22.62
N ASN A 266 0.15 9.18 -21.88
CA ASN A 266 -0.02 8.81 -20.48
C ASN A 266 -0.42 10.01 -19.57
N LEU A 267 -0.20 11.24 -20.02
CA LEU A 267 -0.68 12.44 -19.34
C LEU A 267 -2.20 12.53 -19.22
N PHE A 268 -2.95 11.80 -20.08
CA PHE A 268 -4.41 11.67 -19.91
C PHE A 268 -4.81 11.05 -18.58
N ILE A 269 -3.95 10.24 -17.94
CA ILE A 269 -4.20 9.70 -16.61
C ILE A 269 -4.27 10.84 -15.60
N LEU A 270 -3.30 11.77 -15.65
CA LEU A 270 -3.29 12.95 -14.79
C LEU A 270 -4.53 13.82 -14.99
N ALA A 271 -4.88 14.09 -16.24
CA ALA A 271 -6.09 14.84 -16.59
C ALA A 271 -7.35 14.14 -16.10
N GLY A 272 -7.44 12.81 -16.26
CA GLY A 272 -8.52 11.97 -15.76
C GLY A 272 -8.64 11.98 -14.24
N MET A 273 -7.52 11.98 -13.51
CA MET A 273 -7.54 12.09 -12.04
C MET A 273 -8.12 13.44 -11.58
N PHE A 274 -7.74 14.56 -12.21
CA PHE A 274 -8.33 15.87 -11.93
C PHE A 274 -9.84 15.90 -12.23
N LEU A 275 -10.25 15.34 -13.36
CA LEU A 275 -11.66 15.22 -13.74
C LEU A 275 -12.44 14.38 -12.72
N ALA A 276 -11.95 13.19 -12.37
CA ALA A 276 -12.60 12.29 -11.42
C ALA A 276 -12.74 12.96 -10.05
N PHE A 277 -11.68 13.60 -9.55
CA PHE A 277 -11.72 14.31 -8.27
C PHE A 277 -12.67 15.52 -8.29
N GLY A 278 -12.70 16.26 -9.41
CA GLY A 278 -13.65 17.34 -9.62
C GLY A 278 -15.10 16.86 -9.60
N ILE A 279 -15.39 15.80 -10.35
CA ILE A 279 -16.73 15.17 -10.42
C ILE A 279 -17.16 14.66 -9.05
N CYS A 280 -16.28 13.99 -8.30
CA CYS A 280 -16.58 13.54 -6.94
C CYS A 280 -16.99 14.69 -6.02
N GLN A 281 -16.33 15.85 -6.10
CA GLN A 281 -16.71 17.03 -5.32
C GLN A 281 -18.04 17.63 -5.81
N LEU A 282 -18.32 17.65 -7.11
CA LEU A 282 -19.61 18.12 -7.64
C LEU A 282 -20.77 17.21 -7.17
N ILE A 283 -20.55 15.89 -7.16
CA ILE A 283 -21.51 14.93 -6.62
C ILE A 283 -21.73 15.20 -5.11
N ALA A 284 -20.66 15.39 -4.33
CA ALA A 284 -20.77 15.72 -2.92
C ALA A 284 -21.52 17.04 -2.70
N SER A 285 -21.31 18.06 -3.54
CA SER A 285 -22.07 19.31 -3.52
C SER A 285 -23.55 19.08 -3.79
N PHE A 286 -23.88 18.31 -4.82
CA PHE A 286 -25.28 17.97 -5.14
C PHE A 286 -25.94 17.21 -3.99
N MET A 287 -25.26 16.23 -3.41
CA MET A 287 -25.77 15.48 -2.25
C MET A 287 -25.98 16.39 -1.04
N GLY A 288 -25.06 17.29 -0.76
CA GLY A 288 -25.19 18.30 0.30
C GLY A 288 -26.39 19.23 0.09
N SER A 289 -26.66 19.67 -1.15
CA SER A 289 -27.81 20.52 -1.48
C SER A 289 -29.16 19.80 -1.29
N LYS A 290 -29.17 18.47 -1.41
CA LYS A 290 -30.35 17.62 -1.18
C LYS A 290 -30.42 17.06 0.24
N ASN A 291 -29.55 17.49 1.14
CA ASN A 291 -29.44 17.00 2.52
C ASN A 291 -29.19 15.48 2.64
N HIS A 292 -28.59 14.86 1.58
CA HIS A 292 -28.19 13.45 1.57
C HIS A 292 -26.74 13.29 2.06
N VAL A 293 -26.45 13.78 3.28
CA VAL A 293 -25.09 13.82 3.84
C VAL A 293 -24.73 12.58 4.65
N ASN A 294 -25.70 11.74 5.01
CA ASN A 294 -25.50 10.55 5.84
C ASN A 294 -25.23 9.31 4.96
N ASN A 295 -24.14 9.34 4.19
CA ASN A 295 -23.74 8.20 3.38
C ASN A 295 -22.20 8.13 3.26
N GLY A 296 -21.69 6.93 2.97
CA GLY A 296 -20.25 6.67 2.93
C GLY A 296 -19.49 7.50 1.92
N PHE A 297 -20.05 7.78 0.75
CA PHE A 297 -19.40 8.60 -0.26
C PHE A 297 -19.15 10.02 0.23
N TYR A 298 -20.19 10.66 0.81
CA TYR A 298 -20.09 12.02 1.33
C TYR A 298 -19.11 12.09 2.51
N GLU A 299 -19.10 11.07 3.37
CA GLU A 299 -18.21 10.95 4.52
C GLU A 299 -16.74 10.81 4.06
N VAL A 300 -16.45 9.89 3.14
CA VAL A 300 -15.09 9.68 2.59
C VAL A 300 -14.57 10.94 1.91
N ILE A 301 -15.38 11.60 1.06
CA ILE A 301 -14.95 12.86 0.42
C ILE A 301 -14.76 13.97 1.45
N GLY A 302 -15.62 14.01 2.49
CA GLY A 302 -15.49 14.97 3.60
C GLY A 302 -14.20 14.82 4.38
N ASP A 303 -13.78 13.60 4.66
CA ASP A 303 -12.59 13.29 5.46
C ASP A 303 -11.29 13.73 4.78
N LEU A 304 -11.23 13.70 3.45
CA LEU A 304 -10.08 14.26 2.70
C LEU A 304 -9.85 15.75 3.03
N PHE A 305 -10.90 16.50 3.34
CA PHE A 305 -10.80 17.92 3.66
C PHE A 305 -10.72 18.21 5.15
N ARG A 306 -11.06 17.23 6.00
CA ARG A 306 -10.96 17.31 7.46
C ARG A 306 -9.56 17.01 8.00
N MET A 307 -8.59 16.77 7.14
CA MET A 307 -7.21 16.50 7.57
C MET A 307 -6.67 17.62 8.44
N PRO A 308 -6.05 17.31 9.60
CA PRO A 308 -5.31 18.26 10.41
C PRO A 308 -4.18 18.94 9.62
N THR A 309 -3.78 20.16 10.01
CA THR A 309 -2.74 20.93 9.32
C THR A 309 -1.42 20.17 9.20
N ALA A 310 -1.01 19.45 10.25
CA ALA A 310 0.20 18.63 10.22
C ALA A 310 0.13 17.52 9.15
N MET A 311 -1.03 16.87 8.98
CA MET A 311 -1.21 15.85 7.94
C MET A 311 -1.15 16.45 6.53
N LYS A 312 -1.68 17.68 6.32
CA LYS A 312 -1.58 18.37 5.02
C LYS A 312 -0.14 18.70 4.66
N GLN A 313 0.66 19.15 5.65
CA GLN A 313 2.08 19.41 5.46
C GLN A 313 2.86 18.13 5.15
N LEU A 314 2.59 17.05 5.89
CA LEU A 314 3.18 15.74 5.64
C LEU A 314 2.78 15.17 4.26
N ALA A 315 1.54 15.38 3.81
CA ALA A 315 1.09 14.96 2.49
C ALA A 315 1.94 15.54 1.36
N LEU A 316 2.35 16.83 1.49
CA LEU A 316 3.23 17.47 0.50
C LEU A 316 4.62 16.83 0.48
N VAL A 317 5.21 16.58 1.65
CA VAL A 317 6.51 15.90 1.77
C VAL A 317 6.43 14.50 1.20
N GLN A 318 5.38 13.77 1.55
CA GLN A 318 5.14 12.40 1.04
C GLN A 318 4.96 12.36 -0.47
N PHE A 319 4.28 13.34 -1.06
CA PHE A 319 4.12 13.40 -2.52
C PHE A 319 5.48 13.37 -3.24
N PHE A 320 6.43 14.21 -2.84
CA PHE A 320 7.76 14.24 -3.46
C PHE A 320 8.58 12.99 -3.14
N SER A 321 8.50 12.47 -1.92
CA SER A 321 9.21 11.25 -1.53
C SER A 321 8.70 10.03 -2.31
N TRP A 322 7.39 9.87 -2.42
CA TRP A 322 6.79 8.75 -3.15
C TRP A 322 7.03 8.84 -4.65
N PHE A 323 7.11 10.03 -5.21
CA PHE A 323 7.48 10.22 -6.63
C PHE A 323 8.84 9.57 -6.93
N ALA A 324 9.85 9.83 -6.09
CA ALA A 324 11.18 9.23 -6.23
C ALA A 324 11.16 7.70 -6.05
N PHE A 325 10.42 7.19 -5.04
CA PHE A 325 10.29 5.75 -4.82
C PHE A 325 9.57 5.04 -5.95
N PHE A 326 8.50 5.60 -6.49
CA PHE A 326 7.82 5.02 -7.64
C PHE A 326 8.70 4.95 -8.87
N ALA A 327 9.46 6.01 -9.18
CA ALA A 327 10.43 5.98 -10.27
C ALA A 327 11.46 4.85 -10.07
N MET A 328 11.96 4.66 -8.84
CA MET A 328 12.85 3.56 -8.50
C MET A 328 12.17 2.20 -8.72
N TRP A 329 10.97 1.97 -8.23
CA TRP A 329 10.28 0.68 -8.37
C TRP A 329 9.95 0.32 -9.82
N ILE A 330 9.58 1.30 -10.62
CA ILE A 330 9.25 1.10 -12.03
C ILE A 330 10.50 0.78 -12.86
N TYR A 331 11.59 1.54 -12.66
CA TYR A 331 12.72 1.55 -13.60
C TYR A 331 14.00 0.89 -13.07
N MET A 332 14.03 0.41 -11.82
CA MET A 332 15.26 -0.16 -11.24
C MET A 332 15.73 -1.39 -12.01
N THR A 333 14.83 -2.29 -12.40
CA THR A 333 15.18 -3.49 -13.16
C THR A 333 15.80 -3.11 -14.49
N SER A 334 15.10 -2.31 -15.31
CA SER A 334 15.61 -1.86 -16.60
C SER A 334 16.93 -1.09 -16.48
N GLY A 335 17.03 -0.21 -15.47
CA GLY A 335 18.26 0.56 -15.22
C GLY A 335 19.47 -0.32 -14.87
N VAL A 336 19.28 -1.30 -13.99
CA VAL A 336 20.36 -2.20 -13.59
C VAL A 336 20.76 -3.14 -14.74
N THR A 337 19.78 -3.77 -15.38
CA THR A 337 20.06 -4.74 -16.46
C THR A 337 20.70 -4.07 -17.69
N SER A 338 20.18 -2.93 -18.12
CA SER A 338 20.69 -2.23 -19.31
C SER A 338 22.03 -1.54 -19.07
N HIS A 339 22.23 -0.92 -17.89
CA HIS A 339 23.43 -0.11 -17.64
C HIS A 339 24.59 -0.90 -17.04
N HIS A 340 24.34 -1.77 -16.04
CA HIS A 340 25.39 -2.51 -15.36
C HIS A 340 25.64 -3.89 -15.99
N PHE A 341 24.62 -4.54 -16.51
CA PHE A 341 24.72 -5.85 -17.16
C PHE A 341 24.71 -5.76 -18.68
N ASN A 342 24.56 -4.56 -19.26
CA ASN A 342 24.62 -4.27 -20.70
C ASN A 342 23.71 -5.18 -21.54
N THR A 343 22.53 -5.48 -21.07
CA THR A 343 21.56 -6.33 -21.77
C THR A 343 20.12 -5.95 -21.46
N SER A 344 19.26 -6.05 -22.46
CA SER A 344 17.81 -5.99 -22.36
C SER A 344 17.13 -7.30 -22.79
N ASP A 345 17.93 -8.32 -23.11
CA ASP A 345 17.43 -9.64 -23.51
C ASP A 345 16.98 -10.42 -22.26
N THR A 346 15.67 -10.44 -22.03
CA THR A 346 15.02 -11.09 -20.87
C THR A 346 15.23 -12.61 -20.83
N THR A 347 15.66 -13.24 -21.93
CA THR A 347 15.97 -14.67 -21.99
C THR A 347 17.40 -14.99 -21.56
N SER A 348 18.27 -13.99 -21.58
CA SER A 348 19.68 -14.17 -21.26
C SER A 348 19.91 -14.41 -19.76
N LEU A 349 20.90 -15.24 -19.44
CA LEU A 349 21.34 -15.46 -18.05
C LEU A 349 21.82 -14.14 -17.43
N THR A 350 22.50 -13.29 -18.19
CA THR A 350 23.04 -11.99 -17.74
C THR A 350 21.92 -11.04 -17.32
N TYR A 351 20.84 -10.94 -18.09
CA TYR A 351 19.67 -10.14 -17.70
C TYR A 351 19.07 -10.65 -16.37
N ASN A 352 18.85 -11.95 -16.29
CA ASN A 352 18.23 -12.56 -15.12
C ASN A 352 19.08 -12.47 -13.86
N GLN A 353 20.42 -12.52 -13.99
CA GLN A 353 21.34 -12.19 -12.90
C GLN A 353 21.22 -10.73 -12.46
N GLY A 354 21.12 -9.81 -13.42
CA GLY A 354 20.89 -8.38 -13.13
C GLY A 354 19.56 -8.13 -12.40
N ALA A 355 18.51 -8.79 -12.84
CA ALA A 355 17.19 -8.71 -12.20
C ALA A 355 17.18 -9.31 -10.77
N ASP A 356 17.90 -10.40 -10.53
CA ASP A 356 18.08 -10.95 -9.17
C ASP A 356 18.86 -9.97 -8.26
N TRP A 357 19.88 -9.28 -8.82
CA TRP A 357 20.61 -8.23 -8.09
C TRP A 357 19.68 -7.08 -7.66
N VAL A 358 18.69 -6.72 -8.47
CA VAL A 358 17.66 -5.74 -8.05
C VAL A 358 16.96 -6.20 -6.77
N GLY A 359 16.60 -7.49 -6.69
CA GLY A 359 16.03 -8.07 -5.47
C GLY A 359 16.95 -7.93 -4.25
N ILE A 360 18.27 -8.16 -4.42
CA ILE A 360 19.27 -7.97 -3.36
C ILE A 360 19.40 -6.50 -2.97
N LEU A 361 19.40 -5.57 -3.93
CA LEU A 361 19.45 -4.13 -3.64
C LEU A 361 18.22 -3.70 -2.82
N TYR A 362 17.04 -4.20 -3.14
CA TYR A 362 15.83 -3.98 -2.33
C TYR A 362 15.93 -4.62 -0.94
N ALA A 363 16.51 -5.81 -0.82
CA ALA A 363 16.74 -6.45 0.48
C ALA A 363 17.68 -5.61 1.36
N VAL A 364 18.77 -5.09 0.80
CA VAL A 364 19.71 -4.19 1.52
C VAL A 364 19.01 -2.87 1.89
N TYR A 365 18.28 -2.26 0.97
CA TYR A 365 17.51 -1.04 1.22
C TYR A 365 16.51 -1.24 2.39
N ASN A 366 15.72 -2.30 2.35
CA ASN A 366 14.75 -2.62 3.41
C ASN A 366 15.46 -2.95 4.74
N GLY A 367 16.56 -3.71 4.69
CA GLY A 367 17.37 -4.02 5.85
C GLY A 367 17.96 -2.77 6.52
N THR A 368 18.51 -1.86 5.72
CA THR A 368 19.03 -0.56 6.21
C THR A 368 17.93 0.27 6.87
N THR A 369 16.73 0.26 6.32
CA THR A 369 15.57 0.96 6.89
C THR A 369 15.21 0.42 8.27
N VAL A 370 15.29 -0.90 8.49
CA VAL A 370 15.05 -1.52 9.81
C VAL A 370 16.10 -1.05 10.82
N PHE A 371 17.38 -1.03 10.44
CA PHE A 371 18.44 -0.52 11.32
C PHE A 371 18.26 0.97 11.64
N ALA A 372 17.94 1.79 10.64
CA ALA A 372 17.65 3.21 10.85
C ALA A 372 16.47 3.42 11.80
N ALA A 373 15.39 2.65 11.64
CA ALA A 373 14.22 2.71 12.54
C ALA A 373 14.57 2.37 13.99
N MET A 374 15.51 1.46 14.24
CA MET A 374 16.00 1.16 15.59
C MET A 374 16.82 2.31 16.19
N LEU A 375 17.50 3.11 15.37
CA LEU A 375 18.30 4.25 15.81
C LEU A 375 17.46 5.51 16.11
N ILE A 376 16.31 5.68 15.45
CA ILE A 376 15.45 6.87 15.61
C ILE A 376 15.10 7.17 17.07
N PRO A 377 14.66 6.22 17.93
CA PRO A 377 14.36 6.51 19.33
C PRO A 377 15.57 6.99 20.13
N ILE A 378 16.77 6.53 19.77
CA ILE A 378 18.03 6.94 20.41
C ILE A 378 18.35 8.39 19.99
N LEU A 379 18.25 8.67 18.71
CA LEU A 379 18.49 10.01 18.15
C LEU A 379 17.49 11.04 18.72
N ILE A 380 16.21 10.67 18.87
CA ILE A 380 15.20 11.55 19.48
C ILE A 380 15.57 11.91 20.94
N LYS A 381 16.12 10.95 21.68
CA LYS A 381 16.59 11.21 23.07
C LYS A 381 17.83 12.12 23.11
N MET A 382 18.68 12.07 22.10
CA MET A 382 19.91 12.89 22.00
C MET A 382 19.64 14.29 21.45
N THR A 383 18.60 14.46 20.66
CA THR A 383 18.23 15.70 20.00
C THR A 383 16.85 16.15 20.43
N ASN A 384 15.92 16.17 19.51
CA ASN A 384 14.48 16.31 19.75
C ASN A 384 13.72 15.81 18.52
N LEU A 385 12.40 15.60 18.68
CA LEU A 385 11.54 15.06 17.62
C LEU A 385 11.53 15.89 16.31
N ARG A 386 11.86 17.19 16.38
CA ARG A 386 11.88 18.09 15.21
C ARG A 386 13.20 18.04 14.45
N VAL A 387 14.26 17.62 15.09
CA VAL A 387 15.62 17.58 14.52
C VAL A 387 15.94 16.20 13.96
N THR A 388 15.41 15.12 14.57
CA THR A 388 15.57 13.74 14.13
C THR A 388 14.65 13.42 12.96
#